data_46347a3773c36a528231627c87642da8
#
_entry.id   46347a3773c36a528231627c87642da8
#
_cell.length_a   1.000
_cell.length_b   1.000
_cell.length_c   1.000
_cell.angle_alpha   90.00
_cell.angle_beta   90.00
_cell.angle_gamma   90.00
#
_symmetry.space_group_name_H-M   'P 1'
#
loop_
_entity.id
_entity.type
_entity.pdbx_description
1 polymer ?
#
loop_
_entity_poly.entity_id
_entity_poly.type
_entity_poly.pdbx_seq_one_letter_code
_entity_poly.pdbx_strand_id
1 'polypeptide(L)'
;MSFSERERFIYHAATLMTMQHLQALSKSDLQKNLKAVQNNRCVGLTDKQVEEIFLDVEHEALAMMRNAQEKLAKSCAKRQGYKKREFAEDVQENFK
;
A
#
# COMPACT_ATOMS: atom_id res chain seq x y z
N MET A 1 -9.40 -21.48 -9.00
CA MET A 1 -8.62 -20.71 -7.99
C MET A 1 -9.22 -20.97 -6.61
N SER A 2 -8.40 -21.41 -5.67
CA SER A 2 -8.85 -21.63 -4.30
C SER A 2 -9.01 -20.28 -3.57
N PHE A 3 -9.70 -20.30 -2.43
CA PHE A 3 -9.89 -19.08 -1.63
C PHE A 3 -8.54 -18.49 -1.20
N SER A 4 -7.61 -19.32 -0.76
CA SER A 4 -6.29 -18.83 -0.33
C SER A 4 -5.47 -18.27 -1.48
N GLU A 5 -5.58 -18.83 -2.68
CA GLU A 5 -4.91 -18.27 -3.85
C GLU A 5 -5.51 -16.93 -4.24
N ARG A 6 -6.84 -16.81 -4.16
CA ARG A 6 -7.53 -15.56 -4.42
C ARG A 6 -7.08 -14.47 -3.45
N GLU A 7 -7.02 -14.80 -2.18
CA GLU A 7 -6.55 -13.87 -1.14
C GLU A 7 -5.12 -13.42 -1.38
N ARG A 8 -4.24 -14.34 -1.75
CA ARG A 8 -2.84 -14.02 -2.06
C ARG A 8 -2.72 -13.11 -3.27
N PHE A 9 -3.54 -13.37 -4.30
CA PHE A 9 -3.54 -12.52 -5.48
C PHE A 9 -4.02 -11.12 -5.14
N ILE A 10 -5.14 -11.02 -4.41
CA ILE A 10 -5.68 -9.73 -3.98
C ILE A 10 -4.65 -8.94 -3.18
N TYR A 11 -4.04 -9.58 -2.20
CA TYR A 11 -3.04 -8.94 -1.37
C TYR A 11 -1.82 -8.47 -2.16
N HIS A 12 -1.31 -9.33 -3.03
CA HIS A 12 -0.14 -9.00 -3.84
C HIS A 12 -0.42 -7.85 -4.80
N ALA A 13 -1.53 -7.93 -5.53
CA ALA A 13 -1.90 -6.89 -6.48
C ALA A 13 -2.17 -5.56 -5.77
N ALA A 14 -2.87 -5.60 -4.63
CA ALA A 14 -3.15 -4.41 -3.84
C ALA A 14 -1.87 -3.78 -3.29
N THR A 15 -0.90 -4.60 -2.89
CA THR A 15 0.41 -4.11 -2.44
C THR A 15 1.13 -3.37 -3.54
N LEU A 16 1.13 -3.91 -4.76
CA LEU A 16 1.75 -3.25 -5.91
C LEU A 16 1.11 -1.90 -6.20
N MET A 17 -0.22 -1.83 -6.16
CA MET A 17 -0.94 -0.58 -6.38
C MET A 17 -0.62 0.44 -5.29
N THR A 18 -0.51 0.01 -4.06
CA THR A 18 -0.15 0.87 -2.93
C THR A 18 1.28 1.38 -3.07
N MET A 19 2.20 0.55 -3.50
CA MET A 19 3.58 0.95 -3.74
C MET A 19 3.66 2.04 -4.82
N GLN A 20 2.89 1.91 -5.88
CA GLN A 20 2.85 2.93 -6.92
C GLN A 20 2.27 4.23 -6.39
N HIS A 21 1.21 4.14 -5.60
CA HIS A 21 0.60 5.31 -4.98
C HIS A 21 1.59 6.05 -4.07
N LEU A 22 2.43 5.32 -3.35
CA LEU A 22 3.45 5.90 -2.48
C LEU A 22 4.74 6.24 -3.23
N GLN A 23 4.73 6.14 -4.55
CA GLN A 23 5.84 6.45 -5.44
C GLN A 23 7.06 5.55 -5.21
N ALA A 24 6.85 4.38 -4.64
CA ALA A 24 7.89 3.35 -4.51
C ALA A 24 7.96 2.46 -5.74
N LEU A 25 7.06 2.66 -6.70
CA LEU A 25 6.97 1.87 -7.92
C LEU A 25 6.41 2.77 -9.02
N SER A 26 7.03 2.75 -10.21
CA SER A 26 6.52 3.53 -11.34
C SER A 26 5.24 2.91 -11.91
N LYS A 27 4.46 3.71 -12.64
CA LYS A 27 3.26 3.20 -13.32
C LYS A 27 3.59 2.10 -14.32
N SER A 28 4.69 2.23 -15.03
CA SER A 28 5.14 1.25 -16.00
C SER A 28 5.46 -0.08 -15.32
N ASP A 29 6.19 -0.03 -14.20
CA ASP A 29 6.53 -1.22 -13.44
C ASP A 29 5.30 -1.83 -12.77
N LEU A 30 4.37 -0.99 -12.31
CA LEU A 30 3.10 -1.48 -11.78
C LEU A 30 2.35 -2.30 -12.81
N GLN A 31 2.22 -1.78 -14.04
CA GLN A 31 1.51 -2.50 -15.10
C GLN A 31 2.17 -3.82 -15.43
N LYS A 32 3.49 -3.84 -15.54
CA LYS A 32 4.25 -5.07 -15.82
C LYS A 32 4.07 -6.10 -14.71
N ASN A 33 4.19 -5.67 -13.47
CA ASN A 33 4.09 -6.57 -12.32
C ASN A 33 2.66 -7.08 -12.13
N LEU A 34 1.66 -6.22 -12.31
CA LEU A 34 0.26 -6.66 -12.24
C LEU A 34 -0.05 -7.70 -13.29
N LYS A 35 0.42 -7.48 -14.52
CA LYS A 35 0.19 -8.42 -15.60
C LYS A 35 0.88 -9.76 -15.30
N ALA A 36 2.09 -9.72 -14.78
CA ALA A 36 2.82 -10.94 -14.42
C ALA A 36 2.11 -11.72 -13.32
N VAL A 37 1.65 -11.04 -12.28
CA VAL A 37 0.94 -11.67 -11.17
C VAL A 37 -0.40 -12.24 -11.68
N GLN A 38 -1.11 -11.48 -12.51
CA GLN A 38 -2.37 -11.94 -13.09
C GLN A 38 -2.16 -13.19 -13.93
N ASN A 39 -1.14 -13.20 -14.79
CA ASN A 39 -0.85 -14.35 -15.64
C ASN A 39 -0.48 -15.60 -14.83
N ASN A 40 0.21 -15.42 -13.71
CA ASN A 40 0.61 -16.53 -12.87
C ASN A 40 -0.52 -17.08 -12.00
N ARG A 41 -1.37 -16.20 -11.47
CA ARG A 41 -2.33 -16.62 -10.46
C ARG A 41 -3.76 -16.74 -10.96
N CYS A 42 -4.09 -16.08 -12.06
CA CYS A 42 -5.44 -16.10 -12.61
C CYS A 42 -5.58 -17.06 -13.79
N VAL A 43 -4.77 -18.13 -13.80
CA VAL A 43 -4.83 -19.14 -14.85
C VAL A 43 -6.19 -19.84 -14.85
N GLY A 44 -6.80 -19.90 -16.02
CA GLY A 44 -8.09 -20.57 -16.15
C GLY A 44 -9.31 -19.71 -15.82
N LEU A 45 -9.11 -18.47 -15.44
CA LEU A 45 -10.21 -17.54 -15.17
C LEU A 45 -10.60 -16.78 -16.45
N THR A 46 -11.89 -16.47 -16.57
CA THR A 46 -12.38 -15.61 -17.65
C THR A 46 -12.05 -14.15 -17.34
N ASP A 47 -12.08 -13.30 -18.36
CA ASP A 47 -11.84 -11.87 -18.17
C ASP A 47 -12.83 -11.27 -17.18
N LYS A 48 -14.08 -11.71 -17.23
CA LYS A 48 -15.11 -11.24 -16.32
C LYS A 48 -14.79 -11.63 -14.87
N GLN A 49 -14.32 -12.85 -14.64
CA GLN A 49 -13.93 -13.32 -13.31
C GLN A 49 -12.73 -12.52 -12.78
N VAL A 50 -11.77 -12.20 -13.64
CA VAL A 50 -10.62 -11.37 -13.27
C VAL A 50 -11.09 -9.96 -12.90
N GLU A 51 -12.01 -9.38 -13.67
CA GLU A 51 -12.55 -8.06 -13.36
C GLU A 51 -13.23 -8.02 -11.99
N GLU A 52 -14.01 -9.07 -11.68
CA GLU A 52 -14.67 -9.16 -10.37
C GLU A 52 -13.66 -9.23 -9.23
N ILE A 53 -12.58 -9.98 -9.42
CA ILE A 53 -11.51 -10.05 -8.41
C ILE A 53 -10.83 -8.71 -8.27
N PHE A 54 -10.64 -7.98 -9.36
CA PHE A 54 -10.00 -6.66 -9.31
C PHE A 54 -10.81 -5.62 -8.54
N LEU A 55 -12.11 -5.78 -8.44
CA LEU A 55 -12.90 -4.94 -7.53
C LEU A 55 -12.44 -5.11 -6.09
N ASP A 56 -12.17 -6.36 -5.69
CA ASP A 56 -11.66 -6.64 -4.35
C ASP A 56 -10.22 -6.15 -4.20
N VAL A 57 -9.42 -6.24 -5.26
CA VAL A 57 -8.04 -5.70 -5.27
C VAL A 57 -8.06 -4.18 -5.02
N GLU A 58 -8.92 -3.46 -5.72
CA GLU A 58 -9.05 -2.01 -5.54
C GLU A 58 -9.49 -1.66 -4.13
N HIS A 59 -10.42 -2.42 -3.59
CA HIS A 59 -10.91 -2.21 -2.23
C HIS A 59 -9.78 -2.41 -1.21
N GLU A 60 -9.02 -3.47 -1.36
CA GLU A 60 -7.89 -3.76 -0.48
C GLU A 60 -6.79 -2.73 -0.63
N ALA A 61 -6.52 -2.28 -1.86
CA ALA A 61 -5.52 -1.25 -2.10
C ALA A 61 -5.89 0.07 -1.41
N LEU A 62 -7.16 0.46 -1.47
CA LEU A 62 -7.61 1.67 -0.78
C LEU A 62 -7.43 1.56 0.73
N ALA A 63 -7.71 0.38 1.29
CA ALA A 63 -7.50 0.14 2.72
C ALA A 63 -6.02 0.22 3.09
N MET A 64 -5.15 -0.36 2.27
CA MET A 64 -3.71 -0.30 2.49
C MET A 64 -3.18 1.12 2.41
N MET A 65 -3.64 1.88 1.43
CA MET A 65 -3.25 3.29 1.26
C MET A 65 -3.64 4.11 2.47
N ARG A 66 -4.85 3.90 2.97
CA ARG A 66 -5.34 4.59 4.16
C ARG A 66 -4.51 4.23 5.38
N ASN A 67 -4.22 2.95 5.57
CA ASN A 67 -3.40 2.49 6.69
C ASN A 67 -1.98 3.05 6.62
N ALA A 68 -1.40 3.12 5.43
CA ALA A 68 -0.07 3.68 5.24
C ALA A 68 -0.04 5.16 5.59
N GLN A 69 -1.05 5.91 5.17
CA GLN A 69 -1.17 7.33 5.49
C GLN A 69 -1.31 7.55 6.99
N GLU A 70 -2.11 6.74 7.66
CA GLU A 70 -2.28 6.82 9.11
C GLU A 70 -0.97 6.55 9.84
N LYS A 71 -0.23 5.53 9.42
CA LYS A 71 1.06 5.20 10.02
C LYS A 71 2.07 6.32 9.83
N LEU A 72 2.11 6.92 8.64
CA LEU A 72 2.99 8.06 8.38
C LEU A 72 2.63 9.24 9.26
N ALA A 73 1.34 9.55 9.37
CA ALA A 73 0.87 10.66 10.19
C ALA A 73 1.27 10.44 11.66
N LYS A 74 1.09 9.23 12.19
CA LYS A 74 1.49 8.91 13.55
C LYS A 74 3.00 9.02 13.75
N SER A 75 3.79 8.56 12.78
CA SER A 75 5.25 8.65 12.86
C SER A 75 5.71 10.09 12.83
N CYS A 76 5.12 10.92 11.98
CA CYS A 76 5.45 12.33 11.93
C CYS A 76 5.09 13.05 13.22
N ALA A 77 3.93 12.75 13.79
CA ALA A 77 3.52 13.33 15.06
C ALA A 77 4.48 12.94 16.18
N LYS A 78 4.92 11.69 16.23
CA LYS A 78 5.90 11.24 17.21
C LYS A 78 7.24 11.95 17.05
N ARG A 79 7.70 12.11 15.81
CA ARG A 79 8.95 12.81 15.54
C ARG A 79 8.89 14.26 15.96
N GLN A 80 7.80 14.93 15.66
CA GLN A 80 7.62 16.32 16.04
C GLN A 80 7.59 16.49 17.54
N GLY A 81 6.89 15.61 18.23
CA GLY A 81 6.85 15.61 19.67
C GLY A 81 8.21 15.37 20.29
N TYR A 82 8.96 14.44 19.74
CA TYR A 82 10.30 14.14 20.21
C TYR A 82 11.25 15.32 20.01
N LYS A 83 11.20 15.94 18.84
CA LYS A 83 12.02 17.11 18.55
C LYS A 83 11.72 18.28 19.48
N LYS A 84 10.44 18.53 19.73
CA LYS A 84 10.04 19.57 20.66
C LYS A 84 10.62 19.33 22.03
N ARG A 85 10.56 18.08 22.51
CA ARG A 85 11.10 17.75 23.80
C ARG A 85 12.61 17.92 23.85
N GLU A 86 13.28 17.48 22.80
CA GLU A 86 14.73 17.60 22.69
C GLU A 86 15.18 19.06 22.73
N PHE A 87 14.51 19.91 21.95
CA PHE A 87 14.81 21.34 21.96
C PHE A 87 14.45 22.01 23.27
N ALA A 88 13.38 21.55 23.89
CA ALA A 88 13.00 22.05 25.19
C ALA A 88 14.06 21.80 26.22
N GLU A 89 14.69 20.64 26.16
CA GLU A 89 15.72 20.27 27.10
C GLU A 89 17.08 20.90 26.78
N ASP A 90 17.43 20.95 25.50
CA ASP A 90 18.77 21.39 25.10
C ASP A 90 18.89 22.87 24.86
N VAL A 91 17.92 23.45 24.19
CA VAL A 91 17.97 24.83 23.78
C VAL A 91 16.81 25.61 24.28
N GLN A 92 16.19 25.15 25.28
CA GLN A 92 15.09 25.82 25.92
C GLN A 92 13.89 25.99 25.03
N GLU A 93 13.59 24.98 24.31
CA GLU A 93 12.42 24.97 23.53
C GLU A 93 12.30 26.01 22.50
N ASN A 94 13.34 26.41 21.95
CA ASN A 94 13.26 27.35 20.88
C ASN A 94 12.49 26.78 19.72
N PHE A 95 12.02 25.56 19.89
CA PHE A 95 11.33 24.92 18.88
C PHE A 95 9.94 24.59 19.26
N LYS A 96 9.38 25.28 19.96
CA LYS A 96 8.00 25.03 20.37
C LYS A 96 6.97 25.12 19.28
#